data_bf2ad84f81f49365ce857b40b054fa6f
#
_entry.id   bf2ad84f81f49365ce857b40b054fa6f
#
_cell.length_a   1.000
_cell.length_b   1.000
_cell.length_c   1.000
_cell.angle_alpha   90.00
_cell.angle_beta   90.00
_cell.angle_gamma   90.00
#
_symmetry.space_group_name_H-M   'P 1'
#
loop_
_entity.id
_entity.type
_entity.pdbx_description
1 polymer ?
#
loop_
_entity_poly.entity_id
_entity_poly.type
_entity_poly.pdbx_seq_one_letter_code
_entity_poly.pdbx_strand_id
1 'polypeptide(L)'
;MTIPSAENPRPGAAMARKLNLLLDAAEAEGRKVSFNDVRDAMARAGTPISRARWHYMRTGTGSPVKKPEFLHNLAEFFGVHRDYLLEDDEDLPPRVEAQLELLATMRAKKVRNFAARQLDGLSPETLLQIRDLIDEQLNETDTNKAPTNSAPQEIPERD
;
A
#
# COMPACT_ATOMS: atom_id res chain seq x y z
N MET A 1 -9.57 -26.77 -17.63
CA MET A 1 -9.65 -25.75 -16.57
C MET A 1 -8.31 -25.11 -16.42
N THR A 2 -8.18 -23.89 -16.89
CA THR A 2 -6.98 -23.11 -16.74
C THR A 2 -6.98 -22.55 -15.32
N ILE A 3 -6.06 -23.03 -14.49
CA ILE A 3 -5.76 -22.38 -13.21
C ILE A 3 -5.25 -20.98 -13.56
N PRO A 4 -5.85 -19.90 -13.04
CA PRO A 4 -5.25 -18.58 -13.20
C PRO A 4 -3.87 -18.66 -12.58
N SER A 5 -2.85 -18.59 -13.43
CA SER A 5 -1.48 -18.39 -12.98
C SER A 5 -1.50 -17.21 -12.02
N ALA A 6 -0.93 -17.38 -10.83
CA ALA A 6 -0.66 -16.27 -9.96
C ALA A 6 -0.08 -15.17 -10.84
N GLU A 7 -0.85 -14.10 -11.04
CA GLU A 7 -0.38 -12.97 -11.85
C GLU A 7 0.93 -12.50 -11.23
N ASN A 8 1.99 -12.71 -11.95
CA ASN A 8 3.27 -12.12 -11.62
C ASN A 8 3.01 -10.63 -11.41
N PRO A 9 3.31 -10.06 -10.25
CA PRO A 9 3.04 -8.65 -10.02
C PRO A 9 3.64 -7.85 -11.16
N ARG A 10 2.86 -6.96 -11.74
CA ARG A 10 3.30 -6.11 -12.84
C ARG A 10 4.61 -5.44 -12.45
N PRO A 11 5.59 -5.29 -13.35
CA PRO A 11 6.93 -4.76 -13.01
C PRO A 11 6.93 -3.41 -12.29
N GLY A 12 5.88 -2.63 -12.40
CA GLY A 12 5.74 -1.34 -11.71
C GLY A 12 4.89 -1.37 -10.43
N ALA A 13 4.31 -2.52 -10.04
CA ALA A 13 3.35 -2.59 -8.93
C ALA A 13 3.98 -2.26 -7.57
N ALA A 14 5.18 -2.76 -7.30
CA ALA A 14 5.92 -2.48 -6.06
C ALA A 14 6.25 -0.99 -5.93
N MET A 15 6.74 -0.38 -7.01
CA MET A 15 7.03 1.04 -7.08
C MET A 15 5.78 1.88 -6.84
N ALA A 16 4.67 1.55 -7.49
CA ALA A 16 3.39 2.25 -7.33
C ALA A 16 2.90 2.19 -5.89
N ARG A 17 2.99 1.03 -5.24
CA ARG A 17 2.62 0.85 -3.84
C ARG A 17 3.47 1.72 -2.91
N LYS A 18 4.78 1.69 -3.06
CA LYS A 18 5.71 2.50 -2.26
C LYS A 18 5.45 3.99 -2.44
N LEU A 19 5.27 4.43 -3.66
CA LEU A 19 5.03 5.84 -3.98
C LEU A 19 3.70 6.33 -3.40
N ASN A 20 2.63 5.55 -3.52
CA ASN A 20 1.34 5.90 -2.96
C ASN A 20 1.37 5.92 -1.42
N LEU A 21 2.12 5.04 -0.77
CA LEU A 21 2.35 5.09 0.67
C LEU A 21 3.06 6.38 1.10
N LEU A 22 4.05 6.83 0.35
CA LEU A 22 4.73 8.09 0.61
C LEU A 22 3.78 9.30 0.49
N LEU A 23 2.93 9.30 -0.53
CA LEU A 23 1.91 10.34 -0.72
C LEU A 23 0.89 10.35 0.41
N ASP A 24 0.40 9.19 0.82
CA ASP A 24 -0.54 9.04 1.94
C ASP A 24 0.09 9.51 3.26
N ALA A 25 1.36 9.19 3.50
CA ALA A 25 2.08 9.63 4.69
C ALA A 25 2.25 11.14 4.72
N ALA A 26 2.64 11.74 3.60
CA ALA A 26 2.78 13.20 3.49
C ALA A 26 1.46 13.91 3.75
N GLU A 27 0.36 13.40 3.21
CA GLU A 27 -0.98 13.94 3.46
C GLU A 27 -1.39 13.79 4.92
N ALA A 28 -1.04 12.67 5.56
CA ALA A 28 -1.31 12.45 6.99
C ALA A 28 -0.57 13.44 7.89
N GLU A 29 0.59 13.91 7.45
CA GLU A 29 1.36 14.98 8.12
C GLU A 29 0.84 16.38 7.81
N GLY A 30 -0.21 16.51 7.02
CA GLY A 30 -0.78 17.80 6.60
C GLY A 30 -0.11 18.41 5.36
N ARG A 31 0.81 17.69 4.73
CA ARG A 31 1.51 18.13 3.53
C ARG A 31 0.87 17.52 2.28
N LYS A 32 0.06 18.29 1.59
CA LYS A 32 -0.53 17.89 0.32
C LYS A 32 0.49 18.03 -0.80
N VAL A 33 0.95 16.92 -1.35
CA VAL A 33 1.93 16.88 -2.44
C VAL A 33 1.20 16.88 -3.78
N SER A 34 1.43 17.91 -4.59
CA SER A 34 0.95 18.00 -5.97
C SER A 34 2.02 17.54 -6.96
N PHE A 35 1.61 17.26 -8.20
CA PHE A 35 2.57 16.98 -9.28
C PHE A 35 3.53 18.15 -9.48
N ASN A 36 3.06 19.39 -9.37
CA ASN A 36 3.90 20.57 -9.55
C ASN A 36 5.03 20.63 -8.52
N ASP A 37 4.76 20.25 -7.26
CA ASP A 37 5.78 20.19 -6.21
C ASP A 37 6.87 19.17 -6.55
N VAL A 38 6.48 17.99 -6.99
CA VAL A 38 7.41 16.93 -7.42
C VAL A 38 8.20 17.36 -8.64
N ARG A 39 7.54 17.92 -9.64
CA ARG A 39 8.17 18.42 -10.88
C ARG A 39 9.26 19.43 -10.56
N ASP A 40 8.97 20.42 -9.74
CA ASP A 40 9.87 21.51 -9.42
C ASP A 40 11.06 21.00 -8.59
N ALA A 41 10.84 20.11 -7.65
CA ALA A 41 11.88 19.49 -6.85
C ALA A 41 12.82 18.61 -7.70
N MET A 42 12.27 17.80 -8.58
CA MET A 42 13.04 16.92 -9.45
C MET A 42 13.84 17.70 -10.50
N ALA A 43 13.28 18.78 -11.03
CA ALA A 43 14.01 19.68 -11.91
C ALA A 43 15.21 20.34 -11.23
N ARG A 44 15.04 20.79 -9.98
CA ARG A 44 16.14 21.36 -9.17
C ARG A 44 17.22 20.33 -8.85
N ALA A 45 16.84 19.07 -8.68
CA ALA A 45 17.78 17.98 -8.43
C ALA A 45 18.51 17.48 -9.70
N GLY A 46 18.16 17.99 -10.89
CA GLY A 46 18.79 17.59 -12.16
C GLY A 46 18.19 16.34 -12.80
N THR A 47 17.09 15.81 -12.27
CA THR A 47 16.38 14.64 -12.81
C THR A 47 14.92 14.99 -13.05
N PRO A 48 14.59 15.72 -14.13
CA PRO A 48 13.23 16.17 -14.39
C PRO A 48 12.27 15.00 -14.61
N ILE A 49 11.02 15.20 -14.20
CA ILE A 49 9.94 14.24 -14.34
C ILE A 49 8.80 14.82 -15.18
N SER A 50 8.28 14.03 -16.13
CA SER A 50 7.09 14.38 -16.89
C SER A 50 5.81 13.96 -16.17
N ARG A 51 4.68 14.60 -16.48
CA ARG A 51 3.37 14.22 -15.95
C ARG A 51 3.01 12.78 -16.32
N ALA A 52 3.31 12.35 -17.54
CA ALA A 52 3.09 10.99 -17.99
C ALA A 52 3.91 9.98 -17.17
N ARG A 53 5.19 10.26 -16.94
CA ARG A 53 6.05 9.43 -16.11
C ARG A 53 5.51 9.31 -14.68
N TRP A 54 5.12 10.39 -14.08
CA TRP A 54 4.50 10.42 -12.75
C TRP A 54 3.24 9.56 -12.67
N HIS A 55 2.37 9.69 -13.68
CA HIS A 55 1.16 8.87 -13.77
C HIS A 55 1.48 7.38 -13.85
N TYR A 56 2.42 6.98 -14.72
CA TYR A 56 2.82 5.57 -14.86
C TYR A 56 3.44 5.00 -13.59
N MET A 57 4.24 5.78 -12.90
CA MET A 57 4.84 5.35 -11.63
C MET A 57 3.78 5.13 -10.54
N ARG A 58 2.78 5.99 -10.47
CA ARG A 58 1.70 5.87 -9.47
C ARG A 58 0.72 4.75 -9.76
N THR A 59 0.50 4.42 -11.00
CA THR A 59 -0.44 3.38 -11.42
C THR A 59 0.21 2.02 -11.62
N GLY A 60 1.54 1.95 -11.63
CA GLY A 60 2.28 0.73 -11.90
C GLY A 60 2.22 0.27 -13.34
N THR A 61 1.87 1.19 -14.26
CA THR A 61 1.82 0.94 -15.71
C THR A 61 3.08 1.45 -16.41
N GLY A 62 3.31 1.01 -17.63
CA GLY A 62 4.48 1.41 -18.41
C GLY A 62 5.78 0.73 -17.97
N SER A 63 6.89 1.20 -18.52
CA SER A 63 8.20 0.65 -18.20
C SER A 63 8.68 1.12 -16.81
N PRO A 64 9.20 0.21 -15.97
CA PRO A 64 9.71 0.58 -14.65
C PRO A 64 10.90 1.54 -14.76
N VAL A 65 10.94 2.52 -13.87
CA VAL A 65 12.09 3.44 -13.74
C VAL A 65 13.18 2.75 -12.96
N LYS A 66 14.36 2.59 -13.58
CA LYS A 66 15.50 1.91 -12.95
C LYS A 66 16.70 2.84 -12.71
N LYS A 67 16.60 4.11 -13.06
CA LYS A 67 17.69 5.06 -12.93
C LYS A 67 17.94 5.42 -11.46
N PRO A 68 19.06 5.00 -10.84
CA PRO A 68 19.28 5.18 -9.41
C PRO A 68 19.24 6.65 -8.97
N GLU A 69 19.86 7.54 -9.70
CA GLU A 69 19.89 8.98 -9.39
C GLU A 69 18.48 9.58 -9.32
N PHE A 70 17.61 9.24 -10.28
CA PHE A 70 16.22 9.68 -10.29
C PHE A 70 15.47 9.18 -9.05
N LEU A 71 15.60 7.91 -8.72
CA LEU A 71 14.92 7.30 -7.57
C LEU A 71 15.46 7.82 -6.24
N HIS A 72 16.76 8.09 -6.14
CA HIS A 72 17.38 8.73 -4.97
C HIS A 72 16.82 10.14 -4.74
N ASN A 73 16.75 10.94 -5.77
CA ASN A 73 16.21 12.30 -5.68
C ASN A 73 14.73 12.32 -5.31
N LEU A 74 13.97 11.38 -5.82
CA LEU A 74 12.55 11.25 -5.48
C LEU A 74 12.37 10.81 -4.02
N ALA A 75 13.16 9.86 -3.54
CA ALA A 75 13.15 9.44 -2.14
C ALA A 75 13.54 10.60 -1.19
N GLU A 76 14.54 11.38 -1.56
CA GLU A 76 14.98 12.56 -0.81
C GLU A 76 13.88 13.63 -0.73
N PHE A 77 13.15 13.86 -1.82
CA PHE A 77 12.00 14.76 -1.83
C PHE A 77 10.94 14.37 -0.80
N PHE A 78 10.68 13.08 -0.63
CA PHE A 78 9.75 12.57 0.38
C PHE A 78 10.36 12.45 1.78
N GLY A 79 11.66 12.68 1.94
CA GLY A 79 12.32 12.59 3.22
C GLY A 79 12.56 11.17 3.74
N VAL A 80 12.60 10.19 2.85
CA VAL A 80 12.88 8.78 3.18
C VAL A 80 14.30 8.40 2.74
N HIS A 81 14.73 7.20 3.17
CA HIS A 81 16.04 6.69 2.78
C HIS A 81 16.17 6.58 1.26
N ARG A 82 17.33 6.95 0.71
CA ARG A 82 17.60 7.01 -0.72
C ARG A 82 17.33 5.69 -1.46
N ASP A 83 17.53 4.57 -0.81
CA ASP A 83 17.35 3.25 -1.40
C ASP A 83 15.91 2.70 -1.29
N TYR A 84 15.02 3.45 -0.65
CA TYR A 84 13.63 3.05 -0.45
C TYR A 84 12.91 2.65 -1.75
N LEU A 85 13.13 3.41 -2.82
CA LEU A 85 12.50 3.15 -4.12
C LEU A 85 13.29 2.21 -5.03
N LEU A 86 14.55 1.94 -4.71
CA LEU A 86 15.45 1.08 -5.49
C LEU A 86 15.25 -0.42 -5.20
N GLU A 87 14.88 -0.75 -3.98
CA GLU A 87 14.85 -2.11 -3.49
C GLU A 87 13.54 -2.81 -3.90
N ASP A 88 13.64 -4.03 -4.39
CA ASP A 88 12.51 -4.91 -4.58
C ASP A 88 12.00 -5.41 -3.22
N ASP A 89 10.69 -5.69 -3.12
CA ASP A 89 10.05 -6.03 -1.85
C ASP A 89 10.59 -7.28 -1.15
N GLU A 90 11.34 -8.11 -1.85
CA GLU A 90 11.80 -9.41 -1.34
C GLU A 90 13.03 -9.31 -0.43
N ASP A 91 13.82 -8.25 -0.56
CA ASP A 91 15.06 -8.05 0.20
C ASP A 91 15.20 -6.61 0.70
N LEU A 92 14.16 -6.09 1.35
CA LEU A 92 14.22 -4.73 1.90
C LEU A 92 15.20 -4.65 3.08
N PRO A 93 16.12 -3.68 3.07
CA PRO A 93 16.93 -3.44 4.26
C PRO A 93 16.05 -3.19 5.49
N PRO A 94 16.46 -3.63 6.71
CA PRO A 94 15.65 -3.48 7.92
C PRO A 94 15.19 -2.04 8.18
N ARG A 95 15.98 -1.07 7.77
CA ARG A 95 15.65 0.35 7.88
C ARG A 95 14.48 0.75 6.98
N VAL A 96 14.42 0.21 5.77
CA VAL A 96 13.32 0.47 4.82
C VAL A 96 12.05 -0.22 5.29
N GLU A 97 12.16 -1.43 5.81
CA GLU A 97 11.05 -2.16 6.41
C GLU A 97 10.46 -1.37 7.59
N ALA A 98 11.29 -0.86 8.48
CA ALA A 98 10.84 0.00 9.59
C ALA A 98 10.14 1.27 9.10
N GLN A 99 10.60 1.89 8.02
CA GLN A 99 9.93 3.03 7.40
C GLN A 99 8.56 2.66 6.85
N LEU A 100 8.42 1.50 6.18
CA LEU A 100 7.14 1.00 5.69
C LEU A 100 6.15 0.74 6.82
N GLU A 101 6.58 0.13 7.91
CA GLU A 101 5.75 -0.09 9.09
C GLU A 101 5.27 1.23 9.70
N LEU A 102 6.17 2.21 9.80
CA LEU A 102 5.81 3.54 10.28
C LEU A 102 4.76 4.21 9.38
N LEU A 103 4.93 4.15 8.07
CA LEU A 103 3.98 4.69 7.10
C LEU A 103 2.62 4.00 7.19
N ALA A 104 2.60 2.68 7.32
CA ALA A 104 1.37 1.90 7.51
C ALA A 104 0.65 2.31 8.81
N THR A 105 1.40 2.52 9.89
CA THR A 105 0.86 2.97 11.18
C THR A 105 0.26 4.38 11.07
N MET A 106 0.94 5.30 10.40
CA MET A 106 0.44 6.65 10.15
C MET A 106 -0.85 6.65 9.34
N ARG A 107 -0.93 5.83 8.31
CA ARG A 107 -2.13 5.66 7.50
C ARG A 107 -3.30 5.10 8.32
N ALA A 108 -3.07 4.08 9.12
CA ALA A 108 -4.08 3.51 10.01
C ALA A 108 -4.59 4.55 11.03
N LYS A 109 -3.70 5.38 11.59
CA LYS A 109 -4.05 6.47 12.50
C LYS A 109 -4.90 7.53 11.82
N LYS A 110 -4.59 7.90 10.58
CA LYS A 110 -5.38 8.86 9.80
C LYS A 110 -6.81 8.35 9.58
N VAL A 111 -6.97 7.10 9.18
CA VAL A 111 -8.28 6.48 8.99
C VAL A 111 -9.07 6.46 10.29
N ARG A 112 -8.43 6.11 11.39
CA ARG A 112 -9.05 6.09 12.72
C ARG A 112 -9.53 7.48 13.15
N ASN A 113 -8.71 8.50 12.97
CA ASN A 113 -9.06 9.87 13.32
C ASN A 113 -10.21 10.40 12.46
N PHE A 114 -10.23 10.08 11.19
CA PHE A 114 -11.33 10.43 10.29
C PHE A 114 -12.63 9.76 10.74
N ALA A 115 -12.59 8.46 11.01
CA ALA A 115 -13.74 7.70 11.49
C ALA A 115 -14.26 8.28 12.83
N ALA A 116 -13.38 8.58 13.77
CA ALA A 116 -13.77 9.17 15.05
C ALA A 116 -14.51 10.49 14.88
N ARG A 117 -14.08 11.35 13.97
CA ARG A 117 -14.76 12.63 13.68
C ARG A 117 -16.13 12.43 13.06
N GLN A 118 -16.29 11.45 12.17
CA GLN A 118 -17.58 11.14 11.55
C GLN A 118 -18.58 10.55 12.56
N LEU A 119 -18.08 9.90 13.59
CA LEU A 119 -18.92 9.28 14.62
C LEU A 119 -19.35 10.25 15.75
N ASP A 120 -18.72 11.40 15.84
CA ASP A 120 -18.90 12.37 16.97
C ASP A 120 -20.30 12.98 17.03
N GLY A 121 -21.09 12.92 16.01
CA GLY A 121 -22.46 13.44 15.99
C GLY A 121 -23.57 12.38 16.01
N LEU A 122 -23.23 11.11 16.17
CA LEU A 122 -24.18 10.01 16.10
C LEU A 122 -24.75 9.63 17.47
N SER A 123 -26.01 9.21 17.48
CA SER A 123 -26.65 8.70 18.70
C SER A 123 -26.01 7.38 19.17
N PRO A 124 -26.12 7.06 20.48
CA PRO A 124 -25.63 5.78 21.00
C PRO A 124 -26.22 4.56 20.29
N GLU A 125 -27.51 4.61 19.92
CA GLU A 125 -28.18 3.53 19.18
C GLU A 125 -27.57 3.33 17.80
N THR A 126 -27.29 4.43 17.09
CA THR A 126 -26.66 4.38 15.76
C THR A 126 -25.24 3.83 15.84
N LEU A 127 -24.48 4.21 16.86
CA LEU A 127 -23.11 3.67 17.08
C LEU A 127 -23.12 2.17 17.33
N LEU A 128 -24.08 1.67 18.11
CA LEU A 128 -24.25 0.24 18.36
C LEU A 128 -24.63 -0.52 17.09
N GLN A 129 -25.50 0.04 16.26
CA GLN A 129 -25.86 -0.55 14.96
C GLN A 129 -24.66 -0.66 14.03
N ILE A 130 -23.83 0.37 13.96
CA ILE A 130 -22.59 0.35 13.16
C ILE A 130 -21.63 -0.72 13.68
N ARG A 131 -21.46 -0.84 15.00
CA ARG A 131 -20.65 -1.90 15.62
C ARG A 131 -21.13 -3.28 15.20
N ASP A 132 -22.42 -3.55 15.30
CA ASP A 132 -23.01 -4.85 14.98
C ASP A 132 -22.82 -5.19 13.49
N LEU A 133 -22.96 -4.20 12.59
CA LEU A 133 -22.70 -4.38 11.15
C LEU A 133 -21.23 -4.72 10.87
N ILE A 134 -20.29 -4.09 11.56
CA ILE A 134 -18.86 -4.36 11.41
C ILE A 134 -18.54 -5.77 11.90
N ASP A 135 -19.07 -6.17 13.04
CA ASP A 135 -18.85 -7.50 13.61
C ASP A 135 -19.42 -8.59 12.69
N GLU A 136 -20.59 -8.37 12.09
CA GLU A 136 -21.19 -9.28 11.11
C GLU A 136 -20.29 -9.43 9.86
N GLN A 137 -19.79 -8.31 9.31
CA GLN A 137 -18.88 -8.32 8.16
C GLN A 137 -17.56 -9.03 8.44
N LEU A 138 -17.00 -8.84 9.62
CA LEU A 138 -15.76 -9.50 10.03
C LEU A 138 -15.94 -11.00 10.19
N ASN A 139 -17.07 -11.42 10.76
CA ASN A 139 -17.41 -12.85 10.92
C ASN A 139 -17.64 -13.55 9.58
N GLU A 140 -18.24 -12.88 8.60
CA GLU A 140 -18.40 -13.40 7.23
C GLU A 140 -17.06 -13.57 6.52
N THR A 141 -16.13 -12.66 6.76
CA THR A 141 -14.78 -12.71 6.15
C THR A 141 -13.97 -13.86 6.73
N ASP A 142 -14.07 -14.12 8.02
CA ASP A 142 -13.39 -15.22 8.68
C ASP A 142 -13.96 -16.59 8.29
N THR A 143 -15.27 -16.69 8.07
CA THR A 143 -15.93 -17.94 7.65
C THR A 143 -15.52 -18.32 6.22
N ASN A 144 -15.23 -17.35 5.38
CA ASN A 144 -14.77 -17.59 4.00
C ASN A 144 -13.28 -17.95 3.91
N LYS A 145 -12.54 -17.84 5.01
CA LYS A 145 -11.11 -18.19 5.12
C LYS A 145 -10.87 -19.52 5.87
N ALA A 146 -11.91 -20.33 6.04
CA ALA A 146 -11.72 -21.67 6.61
C ALA A 146 -10.90 -22.51 5.62
N PRO A 147 -9.75 -23.06 6.02
CA PRO A 147 -9.04 -23.98 5.16
C PRO A 147 -9.90 -25.22 4.99
N THR A 148 -10.17 -25.59 3.76
CA THR A 148 -10.73 -26.88 3.42
C THR A 148 -9.64 -27.92 3.76
N ASN A 149 -9.60 -28.34 5.01
CA ASN A 149 -8.81 -29.47 5.42
C ASN A 149 -9.55 -30.71 4.94
N SER A 150 -9.35 -31.06 3.68
CA SER A 150 -9.72 -32.40 3.19
C SER A 150 -8.75 -33.39 3.85
N ALA A 151 -9.18 -33.93 4.97
CA ALA A 151 -8.53 -35.11 5.50
C ALA A 151 -8.54 -36.20 4.40
N PRO A 152 -7.40 -36.87 4.15
CA PRO A 152 -7.40 -38.00 3.25
C PRO A 152 -8.29 -39.08 3.83
N GLN A 153 -9.32 -39.45 3.09
CA GLN A 153 -10.11 -40.63 3.42
C GLN A 153 -9.21 -41.85 3.23
N GLU A 154 -8.88 -42.49 4.32
CA GLU A 154 -8.29 -43.79 4.28
C GLU A 154 -9.30 -44.75 3.60
N ILE A 155 -8.86 -45.30 2.48
CA ILE A 155 -9.58 -46.37 1.81
C ILE A 155 -9.36 -47.61 2.65
N PRO A 156 -10.40 -48.27 3.21
CA PRO A 156 -10.18 -49.53 3.88
C PRO A 156 -9.76 -50.60 2.86
N GLU A 157 -8.59 -51.17 3.05
CA GLU A 157 -8.18 -52.35 2.32
C GLU A 157 -9.19 -53.46 2.60
N ARG A 158 -9.78 -53.96 1.55
CA ARG A 158 -10.56 -55.20 1.60
C ARG A 158 -9.58 -56.37 1.33
N ASP A 159 -9.49 -57.26 2.28
CA ASP A 159 -9.00 -58.62 2.03
C ASP A 159 -9.93 -59.37 1.09
#